data_d58b1a2c6a15894ef00b21ed1f44b792
#
_entry.id   d58b1a2c6a15894ef00b21ed1f44b792
#
_cell.length_a   1.000
_cell.length_b   1.000
_cell.length_c   1.000
_cell.angle_alpha   90.00
_cell.angle_beta   90.00
_cell.angle_gamma   90.00
#
_symmetry.space_group_name_H-M   'P 1'
#
loop_
_entity.id
_entity.type
_entity.pdbx_description
1 polymer ?
#
loop_
_entity_poly.entity_id
_entity_poly.type
_entity_poly.pdbx_seq_one_letter_code
_entity_poly.pdbx_strand_id
1 'polypeptide(L)'
;MTDPDLELGVRTQALPRDLTDLYSLLQEASAWPRAQGSTQWNPVYPIERFAQEVEDGHVWYWKLGTAPLATVTLLPRRPDYYPAGVWDDDVPAWHVCRFTVKRTLAGHRVGETLLRQLELDAAGSGLQALRLDAVAANPFLERYYLARGFEDCGTVEIRGERSVLLERRLGVR
;
A
#
# COMPACT_ATOMS: atom_id res chain seq x y z
N MET A 1 13.17 -18.12 -4.13
CA MET A 1 14.41 -17.78 -4.85
C MET A 1 14.22 -16.37 -5.36
N THR A 2 14.91 -15.41 -4.78
CA THR A 2 14.89 -14.01 -5.26
C THR A 2 15.63 -14.04 -6.59
N ASP A 3 15.00 -13.51 -7.64
CA ASP A 3 15.70 -13.28 -8.90
C ASP A 3 16.77 -12.20 -8.61
N PRO A 4 18.08 -12.52 -8.66
CA PRO A 4 19.13 -11.57 -8.28
C PRO A 4 19.29 -10.41 -9.26
N ASP A 5 18.59 -10.44 -10.39
CA ASP A 5 18.72 -9.46 -11.48
C ASP A 5 17.60 -8.40 -11.51
N LEU A 6 16.64 -8.43 -10.56
CA LEU A 6 15.63 -7.38 -10.49
C LEU A 6 16.21 -6.18 -9.71
N GLU A 7 16.93 -5.31 -10.38
CA GLU A 7 17.30 -3.99 -9.83
C GLU A 7 16.05 -3.14 -9.62
N LEU A 8 15.45 -3.29 -8.44
CA LEU A 8 14.36 -2.43 -8.02
C LEU A 8 14.95 -1.05 -7.73
N GLY A 9 14.65 -0.09 -8.60
CA GLY A 9 15.08 1.29 -8.44
C GLY A 9 14.54 1.94 -7.15
N VAL A 10 14.98 3.16 -6.88
CA VAL A 10 14.47 3.97 -5.79
C VAL A 10 13.03 4.42 -6.07
N ARG A 11 12.27 4.58 -5.00
CA ARG A 11 10.92 5.13 -5.04
C ARG A 11 10.91 6.54 -5.65
N THR A 12 10.03 6.76 -6.60
CA THR A 12 9.84 8.04 -7.31
C THR A 12 8.47 8.61 -6.96
N GLN A 13 8.41 9.92 -6.67
CA GLN A 13 7.13 10.61 -6.48
C GLN A 13 6.41 10.74 -7.83
N ALA A 14 5.13 10.39 -7.85
CA ALA A 14 4.31 10.48 -9.05
C ALA A 14 4.00 11.94 -9.42
N LEU A 15 3.95 12.20 -10.71
CA LEU A 15 3.52 13.48 -11.28
C LEU A 15 2.27 13.24 -12.14
N PRO A 16 1.49 14.29 -12.46
CA PRO A 16 0.25 14.14 -13.25
C PRO A 16 0.44 13.37 -14.56
N ARG A 17 1.60 13.47 -15.21
CA ARG A 17 1.92 12.73 -16.43
C ARG A 17 2.01 11.20 -16.23
N ASP A 18 2.22 10.74 -15.01
CA ASP A 18 2.36 9.32 -14.66
C ASP A 18 0.99 8.67 -14.33
N LEU A 19 -0.07 9.49 -14.22
CA LEU A 19 -1.39 9.08 -13.73
C LEU A 19 -1.96 7.88 -14.48
N THR A 20 -1.94 7.91 -15.81
CA THR A 20 -2.56 6.87 -16.65
C THR A 20 -1.91 5.51 -16.43
N ASP A 21 -0.57 5.47 -16.40
CA ASP A 21 0.18 4.24 -16.25
C ASP A 21 0.03 3.67 -14.83
N LEU A 22 0.06 4.54 -13.81
CA LEU A 22 -0.12 4.13 -12.42
C LEU A 22 -1.56 3.69 -12.14
N TYR A 23 -2.55 4.35 -12.72
CA TYR A 23 -3.94 3.94 -12.57
C TYR A 23 -4.21 2.58 -13.23
N SER A 24 -3.54 2.27 -14.33
CA SER A 24 -3.60 0.95 -14.95
C SER A 24 -3.14 -0.18 -14.01
N LEU A 25 -2.15 0.07 -13.14
CA LEU A 25 -1.75 -0.89 -12.10
C LEU A 25 -2.88 -1.15 -11.09
N LEU A 26 -3.61 -0.10 -10.70
CA LEU A 26 -4.75 -0.25 -9.79
C LEU A 26 -5.89 -1.04 -10.44
N GLN A 27 -6.15 -0.80 -11.71
CA GLN A 27 -7.16 -1.54 -12.47
C GLN A 27 -6.78 -3.03 -12.58
N GLU A 28 -5.53 -3.33 -12.92
CA GLU A 28 -5.02 -4.71 -12.97
C GLU A 28 -5.14 -5.41 -11.62
N ALA A 29 -4.75 -4.73 -10.54
CA ALA A 29 -4.83 -5.26 -9.19
C ALA A 29 -6.27 -5.52 -8.72
N SER A 30 -7.23 -4.71 -9.14
CA SER A 30 -8.64 -4.87 -8.81
C SER A 30 -9.32 -6.02 -9.57
N ALA A 31 -8.85 -6.29 -10.79
CA ALA A 31 -9.45 -7.31 -11.65
C ALA A 31 -9.24 -8.72 -11.10
N TRP A 32 -8.09 -9.01 -10.48
CA TRP A 32 -7.77 -10.35 -10.01
C TRP A 32 -8.59 -10.79 -8.79
N PRO A 33 -8.73 -10.00 -7.70
CA PRO A 33 -9.62 -10.35 -6.59
C PRO A 33 -11.08 -10.51 -7.03
N ARG A 34 -11.53 -9.67 -7.96
CA ARG A 34 -12.88 -9.75 -8.54
C ARG A 34 -13.10 -11.09 -9.25
N ALA A 35 -12.14 -11.56 -10.03
CA ALA A 35 -12.19 -12.86 -10.70
C ALA A 35 -12.25 -14.03 -9.68
N GLN A 36 -11.83 -13.81 -8.44
CA GLN A 36 -11.91 -14.78 -7.33
C GLN A 36 -13.15 -14.55 -6.43
N GLY A 37 -14.10 -13.69 -6.85
CA GLY A 37 -15.32 -13.41 -6.09
C GLY A 37 -15.14 -12.44 -4.92
N SER A 38 -13.99 -11.77 -4.81
CA SER A 38 -13.75 -10.75 -3.77
C SER A 38 -14.39 -9.41 -4.14
N THR A 39 -14.93 -8.72 -3.14
CA THR A 39 -15.43 -7.34 -3.25
C THR A 39 -14.31 -6.31 -3.11
N GLN A 40 -13.11 -6.70 -2.72
CA GLN A 40 -11.97 -5.81 -2.55
C GLN A 40 -11.70 -5.03 -3.85
N TRP A 41 -11.67 -3.69 -3.72
CA TRP A 41 -11.50 -2.77 -4.84
C TRP A 41 -12.56 -2.89 -5.96
N ASN A 42 -13.79 -3.26 -5.60
CA ASN A 42 -14.92 -3.26 -6.49
C ASN A 42 -16.03 -2.31 -5.98
N PRO A 43 -16.25 -1.14 -6.62
CA PRO A 43 -15.57 -0.66 -7.83
C PRO A 43 -14.08 -0.31 -7.61
N VAL A 44 -13.33 -0.21 -8.72
CA VAL A 44 -11.96 0.31 -8.69
C VAL A 44 -11.93 1.69 -8.03
N TYR A 45 -10.86 1.99 -7.32
CA TYR A 45 -10.69 3.30 -6.69
C TYR A 45 -10.89 4.43 -7.73
N PRO A 46 -11.71 5.46 -7.45
CA PRO A 46 -12.04 6.50 -8.43
C PRO A 46 -10.79 7.23 -8.94
N ILE A 47 -10.68 7.37 -10.26
CA ILE A 47 -9.51 7.99 -10.89
C ILE A 47 -9.33 9.45 -10.46
N GLU A 48 -10.44 10.18 -10.24
CA GLU A 48 -10.42 11.58 -9.83
C GLU A 48 -9.78 11.74 -8.44
N ARG A 49 -10.07 10.81 -7.53
CA ARG A 49 -9.44 10.79 -6.20
C ARG A 49 -7.97 10.41 -6.28
N PHE A 50 -7.64 9.45 -7.14
CA PHE A 50 -6.24 9.05 -7.33
C PHE A 50 -5.43 10.18 -7.97
N ALA A 51 -6.00 10.92 -8.92
CA ALA A 51 -5.40 12.09 -9.53
C ALA A 51 -5.13 13.19 -8.48
N GLN A 52 -6.09 13.45 -7.58
CA GLN A 52 -5.88 14.40 -6.49
C GLN A 52 -4.75 13.96 -5.55
N GLU A 53 -4.64 12.69 -5.21
CA GLU A 53 -3.55 12.17 -4.39
C GLU A 53 -2.18 12.30 -5.09
N VAL A 54 -2.15 12.18 -6.42
CA VAL A 54 -0.93 12.47 -7.22
C VAL A 54 -0.56 13.95 -7.13
N GLU A 55 -1.53 14.85 -7.30
CA GLU A 55 -1.33 16.30 -7.18
C GLU A 55 -0.89 16.71 -5.78
N ASP A 56 -1.44 16.07 -4.74
CA ASP A 56 -1.07 16.30 -3.34
C ASP A 56 0.31 15.71 -2.98
N GLY A 57 0.95 15.00 -3.92
CA GLY A 57 2.29 14.42 -3.73
C GLY A 57 2.30 13.17 -2.84
N HIS A 58 1.17 12.52 -2.66
CA HIS A 58 1.05 11.33 -1.80
C HIS A 58 1.32 10.02 -2.53
N VAL A 59 1.29 10.00 -3.86
CA VAL A 59 1.50 8.79 -4.67
C VAL A 59 2.96 8.63 -5.04
N TRP A 60 3.46 7.42 -4.84
CA TRP A 60 4.83 7.02 -5.14
C TRP A 60 4.83 5.73 -5.95
N TYR A 61 5.87 5.50 -6.72
CA TYR A 61 5.99 4.31 -7.53
C TYR A 61 7.44 3.88 -7.75
N TRP A 62 7.62 2.65 -8.21
CA TRP A 62 8.89 2.08 -8.64
C TRP A 62 8.81 1.70 -10.09
N LYS A 63 9.95 1.77 -10.77
CA LYS A 63 10.11 1.41 -12.17
C LYS A 63 10.97 0.16 -12.32
N LEU A 64 10.70 -0.58 -13.39
CA LEU A 64 11.62 -1.54 -13.98
C LEU A 64 11.89 -1.05 -15.41
N GLY A 65 13.10 -0.56 -15.66
CA GLY A 65 13.38 0.19 -16.89
C GLY A 65 12.53 1.48 -16.96
N THR A 66 11.71 1.62 -17.98
CA THR A 66 10.83 2.78 -18.18
C THR A 66 9.41 2.59 -17.65
N ALA A 67 9.00 1.35 -17.40
CA ALA A 67 7.64 1.01 -17.00
C ALA A 67 7.45 0.97 -15.47
N PRO A 68 6.33 1.49 -14.93
CA PRO A 68 6.02 1.32 -13.52
C PRO A 68 5.75 -0.15 -13.21
N LEU A 69 6.34 -0.63 -12.10
CA LEU A 69 6.15 -2.00 -11.62
C LEU A 69 5.29 -2.09 -10.36
N ALA A 70 5.25 -1.01 -9.59
CA ALA A 70 4.48 -0.93 -8.35
C ALA A 70 4.13 0.52 -8.04
N THR A 71 3.04 0.72 -7.31
CA THR A 71 2.61 2.02 -6.80
C THR A 71 2.12 1.92 -5.37
N VAL A 72 2.18 3.03 -4.64
CA VAL A 72 1.68 3.16 -3.28
C VAL A 72 1.24 4.59 -3.02
N THR A 73 0.16 4.76 -2.27
CA THR A 73 -0.20 6.05 -1.67
C THR A 73 0.25 6.07 -0.21
N LEU A 74 1.01 7.07 0.18
CA LEU A 74 1.51 7.27 1.55
C LEU A 74 0.88 8.53 2.12
N LEU A 75 -0.04 8.37 3.05
CA LEU A 75 -0.72 9.49 3.69
C LEU A 75 -0.03 9.80 5.04
N PRO A 76 0.35 11.08 5.27
CA PRO A 76 1.05 11.48 6.49
C PRO A 76 0.11 11.60 7.70
N ARG A 77 -1.20 11.53 7.46
CA ARG A 77 -2.23 11.62 8.48
C ARG A 77 -3.22 10.47 8.32
N ARG A 78 -3.87 10.12 9.42
CA ARG A 78 -4.95 9.13 9.42
C ARG A 78 -6.05 9.55 8.44
N PRO A 79 -6.39 8.70 7.45
CA PRO A 79 -7.53 8.96 6.57
C PRO A 79 -8.85 9.15 7.34
N ASP A 80 -9.69 10.07 6.88
CA ASP A 80 -10.96 10.41 7.56
C ASP A 80 -11.98 9.27 7.58
N TYR A 81 -11.82 8.27 6.73
CA TYR A 81 -12.69 7.09 6.72
C TYR A 81 -12.44 6.11 7.87
N TYR A 82 -11.32 6.25 8.60
CA TYR A 82 -11.13 5.52 9.83
C TYR A 82 -11.85 6.19 10.99
N PRO A 83 -12.52 5.43 11.87
CA PRO A 83 -13.07 5.99 13.10
C PRO A 83 -12.00 6.67 13.96
N ALA A 84 -12.43 7.63 14.77
CA ALA A 84 -11.53 8.26 15.72
C ALA A 84 -11.01 7.24 16.75
N GLY A 85 -9.73 7.35 17.14
CA GLY A 85 -9.14 6.55 18.19
C GLY A 85 -8.73 5.13 17.80
N VAL A 86 -8.86 4.75 16.50
CA VAL A 86 -8.38 3.42 16.03
C VAL A 86 -6.86 3.31 16.01
N TRP A 87 -6.18 4.44 15.94
CA TRP A 87 -4.73 4.57 16.00
C TRP A 87 -4.34 5.60 17.06
N ASP A 88 -3.15 5.45 17.60
CA ASP A 88 -2.52 6.51 18.41
C ASP A 88 -2.01 7.60 17.46
N ASP A 89 -2.74 8.71 17.37
CA ASP A 89 -2.44 9.81 16.46
C ASP A 89 -1.16 10.57 16.84
N ASP A 90 -0.65 10.42 18.06
CA ASP A 90 0.62 11.01 18.52
C ASP A 90 1.85 10.25 17.99
N VAL A 91 1.65 9.07 17.43
CA VAL A 91 2.72 8.29 16.82
C VAL A 91 2.88 8.69 15.35
N PRO A 92 4.02 9.31 14.96
CA PRO A 92 4.29 9.65 13.57
C PRO A 92 4.30 8.40 12.69
N ALA A 93 3.41 8.34 11.70
CA ALA A 93 3.25 7.16 10.87
C ALA A 93 2.89 7.53 9.42
N TRP A 94 3.27 6.68 8.47
CA TRP A 94 2.60 6.64 7.18
C TRP A 94 1.42 5.67 7.21
N HIS A 95 0.30 6.12 6.66
CA HIS A 95 -0.82 5.26 6.31
C HIS A 95 -0.61 4.78 4.87
N VAL A 96 -0.31 3.49 4.73
CA VAL A 96 0.00 2.83 3.45
C VAL A 96 -1.31 2.42 2.79
N CYS A 97 -1.63 3.05 1.68
CA CYS A 97 -2.86 2.80 0.93
C CYS A 97 -2.53 2.35 -0.49
N ARG A 98 -3.38 1.50 -1.07
CA ARG A 98 -3.29 1.08 -2.47
C ARG A 98 -1.89 0.59 -2.88
N PHE A 99 -1.21 -0.10 -1.98
CA PHE A 99 0.07 -0.73 -2.30
C PHE A 99 -0.16 -1.86 -3.31
N THR A 100 0.34 -1.66 -4.50
CA THR A 100 0.06 -2.50 -5.66
C THR A 100 1.34 -2.85 -6.38
N VAL A 101 1.52 -4.12 -6.71
CA VAL A 101 2.62 -4.64 -7.52
C VAL A 101 2.05 -5.28 -8.77
N LYS A 102 2.68 -5.05 -9.92
CA LYS A 102 2.30 -5.62 -11.20
C LYS A 102 2.13 -7.14 -11.11
N ARG A 103 0.99 -7.65 -11.57
CA ARG A 103 0.62 -9.08 -11.42
C ARG A 103 1.61 -10.05 -12.05
N THR A 104 2.25 -9.67 -13.16
CA THR A 104 3.29 -10.49 -13.80
C THR A 104 4.50 -10.76 -12.91
N LEU A 105 4.66 -9.99 -11.83
CA LEU A 105 5.73 -10.15 -10.84
C LEU A 105 5.27 -10.91 -9.58
N ALA A 106 4.09 -11.50 -9.62
CA ALA A 106 3.60 -12.32 -8.50
C ALA A 106 4.53 -13.53 -8.27
N GLY A 107 4.82 -13.81 -7.00
CA GLY A 107 5.74 -14.90 -6.62
C GLY A 107 7.23 -14.53 -6.57
N HIS A 108 7.65 -13.40 -7.15
CA HIS A 108 9.04 -12.95 -7.16
C HIS A 108 9.45 -12.14 -5.91
N ARG A 109 8.64 -12.12 -4.87
CA ARG A 109 8.89 -11.41 -3.60
C ARG A 109 9.08 -9.89 -3.74
N VAL A 110 8.72 -9.31 -4.88
CA VAL A 110 8.85 -7.87 -5.15
C VAL A 110 8.12 -7.04 -4.09
N GLY A 111 6.88 -7.38 -3.78
CA GLY A 111 6.10 -6.67 -2.76
C GLY A 111 6.76 -6.66 -1.38
N GLU A 112 7.43 -7.75 -0.99
CA GLU A 112 8.18 -7.84 0.26
C GLU A 112 9.40 -6.91 0.26
N THR A 113 10.16 -6.91 -0.83
CA THR A 113 11.33 -6.03 -0.98
C THR A 113 10.94 -4.55 -0.95
N LEU A 114 9.86 -4.18 -1.66
CA LEU A 114 9.36 -2.80 -1.68
C LEU A 114 8.80 -2.37 -0.32
N LEU A 115 8.10 -3.26 0.39
CA LEU A 115 7.60 -2.99 1.73
C LEU A 115 8.76 -2.72 2.69
N ARG A 116 9.84 -3.51 2.60
CA ARG A 116 11.05 -3.28 3.38
C ARG A 116 11.73 -1.94 3.05
N GLN A 117 11.74 -1.52 1.78
CA GLN A 117 12.21 -0.17 1.42
C GLN A 117 11.36 0.90 2.09
N LEU A 118 10.02 0.76 2.09
CA LEU A 118 9.13 1.70 2.78
C LEU A 118 9.40 1.79 4.28
N GLU A 119 9.68 0.66 4.94
CA GLU A 119 10.07 0.65 6.36
C GLU A 119 11.36 1.46 6.61
N LEU A 120 12.38 1.27 5.75
CA LEU A 120 13.65 1.97 5.86
C LEU A 120 13.48 3.48 5.58
N ASP A 121 12.73 3.84 4.56
CA ASP A 121 12.45 5.23 4.20
C ASP A 121 11.66 5.94 5.31
N ALA A 122 10.65 5.28 5.86
CA ALA A 122 9.86 5.80 6.96
C ALA A 122 10.71 6.02 8.22
N ALA A 123 11.51 5.04 8.62
CA ALA A 123 12.43 5.17 9.75
C ALA A 123 13.47 6.27 9.53
N GLY A 124 14.02 6.37 8.31
CA GLY A 124 14.96 7.44 7.91
C GLY A 124 14.33 8.83 7.92
N SER A 125 13.01 8.92 7.78
CA SER A 125 12.23 10.16 7.86
C SER A 125 11.73 10.47 9.28
N GLY A 126 12.14 9.70 10.29
CA GLY A 126 11.74 9.91 11.69
C GLY A 126 10.34 9.38 12.02
N LEU A 127 9.73 8.60 11.14
CA LEU A 127 8.45 7.98 11.42
C LEU A 127 8.66 6.73 12.30
N GLN A 128 7.65 6.42 13.10
CA GLN A 128 7.70 5.34 14.08
C GLN A 128 6.82 4.15 13.70
N ALA A 129 5.96 4.30 12.69
CA ALA A 129 5.11 3.21 12.24
C ALA A 129 4.71 3.31 10.76
N LEU A 130 4.40 2.14 10.19
CA LEU A 130 3.57 1.99 9.00
C LEU A 130 2.23 1.41 9.42
N ARG A 131 1.14 1.95 8.91
CA ARG A 131 -0.24 1.56 9.23
C ARG A 131 -1.01 1.29 7.96
N LEU A 132 -1.83 0.26 7.98
CA LEU A 132 -2.71 -0.08 6.86
C LEU A 132 -3.93 -0.87 7.36
N ASP A 133 -4.88 -1.08 6.49
CA ASP A 133 -5.96 -2.02 6.70
C ASP A 133 -6.01 -3.09 5.60
N ALA A 134 -6.50 -4.25 5.97
CA ALA A 134 -6.79 -5.34 5.05
C ALA A 134 -8.25 -5.75 5.19
N VAL A 135 -8.97 -5.84 4.07
CA VAL A 135 -10.35 -6.30 4.05
C VAL A 135 -10.41 -7.73 4.62
N ALA A 136 -11.20 -7.95 5.66
CA ALA A 136 -11.29 -9.24 6.35
C ALA A 136 -11.77 -10.39 5.44
N ALA A 137 -12.51 -10.06 4.39
CA ALA A 137 -12.90 -11.03 3.36
C ALA A 137 -11.72 -11.56 2.53
N ASN A 138 -10.53 -10.94 2.64
CA ASN A 138 -9.31 -11.42 2.00
C ASN A 138 -8.25 -11.82 3.04
N PRO A 139 -8.35 -12.99 3.66
CA PRO A 139 -7.44 -13.44 4.71
C PRO A 139 -6.00 -13.66 4.22
N PHE A 140 -5.77 -13.68 2.90
CA PHE A 140 -4.43 -13.74 2.34
C PHE A 140 -3.65 -12.47 2.65
N LEU A 141 -4.26 -11.28 2.53
CA LEU A 141 -3.58 -10.02 2.81
C LEU A 141 -3.22 -9.88 4.29
N GLU A 142 -4.13 -10.22 5.18
CA GLU A 142 -3.85 -10.20 6.62
C GLU A 142 -2.64 -11.09 6.93
N ARG A 143 -2.66 -12.36 6.52
CA ARG A 143 -1.52 -13.28 6.72
C ARG A 143 -0.24 -12.78 6.06
N TYR A 144 -0.35 -12.15 4.88
CA TYR A 144 0.79 -11.59 4.17
C TYR A 144 1.52 -10.53 5.00
N TYR A 145 0.79 -9.62 5.63
CA TYR A 145 1.37 -8.55 6.45
C TYR A 145 1.83 -9.05 7.83
N LEU A 146 1.06 -9.93 8.49
CA LEU A 146 1.47 -10.55 9.75
C LEU A 146 2.80 -11.30 9.61
N ALA A 147 2.98 -12.06 8.52
CA ALA A 147 4.24 -12.76 8.24
C ALA A 147 5.44 -11.80 8.01
N ARG A 148 5.18 -10.50 7.83
CA ARG A 148 6.20 -9.45 7.65
C ARG A 148 6.33 -8.54 8.86
N GLY A 149 5.83 -8.99 9.99
CA GLY A 149 6.00 -8.35 11.28
C GLY A 149 5.06 -7.17 11.54
N PHE A 150 3.97 -7.05 10.77
CA PHE A 150 2.84 -6.24 11.18
C PHE A 150 2.11 -6.94 12.32
N GLU A 151 1.50 -6.14 13.19
CA GLU A 151 0.70 -6.60 14.32
C GLU A 151 -0.77 -6.27 14.06
N ASP A 152 -1.67 -7.17 14.48
CA ASP A 152 -3.11 -6.95 14.45
C ASP A 152 -3.49 -5.96 15.55
N CYS A 153 -4.07 -4.84 15.16
CA CYS A 153 -4.56 -3.78 16.04
C CYS A 153 -6.09 -3.77 16.19
N GLY A 154 -6.74 -4.85 15.80
CA GLY A 154 -8.18 -4.99 15.88
C GLY A 154 -8.89 -4.80 14.54
N THR A 155 -10.21 -4.78 14.58
CA THR A 155 -11.05 -4.68 13.40
C THR A 155 -11.94 -3.45 13.45
N VAL A 156 -12.24 -2.93 12.27
CA VAL A 156 -13.09 -1.75 12.08
C VAL A 156 -14.00 -1.98 10.88
N GLU A 157 -15.14 -1.34 10.86
CA GLU A 157 -15.98 -1.27 9.67
C GLU A 157 -15.64 -0.01 8.87
N ILE A 158 -15.25 -0.20 7.61
CA ILE A 158 -14.93 0.86 6.67
C ILE A 158 -15.88 0.73 5.48
N ARG A 159 -16.76 1.71 5.29
CA ARG A 159 -17.72 1.75 4.17
C ARG A 159 -18.56 0.48 4.04
N GLY A 160 -18.96 -0.11 5.18
CA GLY A 160 -19.77 -1.32 5.23
C GLY A 160 -18.98 -2.62 5.06
N GLU A 161 -17.66 -2.56 4.99
CA GLU A 161 -16.79 -3.73 4.95
C GLU A 161 -15.93 -3.81 6.22
N ARG A 162 -15.82 -5.00 6.78
CA ARG A 162 -14.95 -5.27 7.91
C ARG A 162 -13.50 -5.31 7.46
N SER A 163 -12.66 -4.52 8.08
CA SER A 163 -11.21 -4.47 7.83
C SER A 163 -10.42 -4.77 9.11
N VAL A 164 -9.30 -5.46 8.96
CA VAL A 164 -8.31 -5.67 10.02
C VAL A 164 -7.31 -4.55 9.97
N LEU A 165 -7.08 -3.88 11.08
CA LEU A 165 -6.09 -2.82 11.23
C LEU A 165 -4.73 -3.43 11.54
N LEU A 166 -3.71 -3.04 10.80
CA LEU A 166 -2.37 -3.59 10.89
C LEU A 166 -1.34 -2.47 11.07
N GLU A 167 -0.46 -2.63 12.05
CA GLU A 167 0.62 -1.69 12.33
C GLU A 167 1.97 -2.39 12.35
N ARG A 168 2.95 -1.80 11.69
CA ARG A 168 4.36 -2.17 11.80
C ARG A 168 5.10 -1.09 12.55
N ARG A 169 5.50 -1.36 13.80
CA ARG A 169 6.38 -0.47 14.56
C ARG A 169 7.79 -0.52 13.99
N LEU A 170 8.34 0.67 13.78
CA LEU A 170 9.69 0.86 13.27
C LEU A 170 10.62 1.09 14.46
N GLY A 171 11.74 0.38 14.51
CA GLY A 171 12.73 0.60 15.56
C GLY A 171 13.27 2.03 15.50
N VAL A 172 13.22 2.72 16.63
CA VAL A 172 13.95 3.99 16.79
C VAL A 172 15.43 3.65 16.80
N ARG A 173 16.18 4.15 15.83
CA ARG A 173 17.65 4.10 15.84
C ARG A 173 18.20 5.21 16.71
#